data_b98bd11ce847112a57d01352021d5cfd
#
_entry.id   b98bd11ce847112a57d01352021d5cfd
#
_cell.length_a   1.000
_cell.length_b   1.000
_cell.length_c   1.000
_cell.angle_alpha   90.00
_cell.angle_beta   90.00
_cell.angle_gamma   90.00
#
_symmetry.space_group_name_H-M   'P 1'
#
loop_
_entity.id
_entity.type
_entity.pdbx_description
1 polymer ?
#
loop_
_entity_poly.entity_id
_entity_poly.type
_entity_poly.pdbx_seq_one_letter_code
_entity_poly.pdbx_strand_id
1 'polypeptide(L)'
;MYPALILAGGASSRMGIPKATMLVAGSQMIVHVAHALRDGGCTKLYIAVRDGYQRMELKDSLSHLTDVEFILDGGVERSAKAGIKSALQICQSIGIPRIQLAPCDTPWIQGRMFERLREERLAVVIPRAVQFQPLLALVEIDVVLKAIEEAKPRDSLKRILRTVPYKVVDFEDIQQFRNVNSPRDIGG
;
A
#
# COMPACT_ATOMS: atom_id res chain seq x y z
N MET A 1 15.30 -7.40 7.54
CA MET A 1 14.77 -6.66 6.38
C MET A 1 13.35 -6.25 6.68
N TYR A 2 12.97 -5.00 6.39
CA TYR A 2 11.59 -4.50 6.58
C TYR A 2 11.02 -4.05 5.24
N PRO A 3 10.35 -4.95 4.51
CA PRO A 3 9.82 -4.66 3.20
C PRO A 3 8.48 -3.93 3.25
N ALA A 4 8.20 -3.15 2.19
CA ALA A 4 6.91 -2.54 1.96
C ALA A 4 6.39 -2.83 0.56
N LEU A 5 5.07 -2.87 0.41
CA LEU A 5 4.34 -3.04 -0.84
C LEU A 5 3.50 -1.79 -1.11
N ILE A 6 3.89 -1.02 -2.12
CA ILE A 6 3.10 0.11 -2.60
C ILE A 6 2.11 -0.39 -3.66
N LEU A 7 0.83 -0.14 -3.42
CA LEU A 7 -0.26 -0.53 -4.29
C LEU A 7 -0.53 0.60 -5.29
N ALA A 8 0.04 0.51 -6.50
CA ALA A 8 -0.10 1.50 -7.56
C ALA A 8 -1.09 1.06 -8.67
N GLY A 9 -1.44 -0.23 -8.75
CA GLY A 9 -2.23 -0.85 -9.81
C GLY A 9 -3.72 -0.49 -9.89
N GLY A 10 -4.26 0.32 -8.98
CA GLY A 10 -5.68 0.68 -8.95
C GLY A 10 -6.18 1.34 -10.23
N ALA A 11 -7.36 0.93 -10.71
CA ALA A 11 -7.99 1.50 -11.90
C ALA A 11 -8.37 2.97 -11.68
N SER A 12 -7.54 3.89 -12.17
CA SER A 12 -7.83 5.34 -12.24
C SER A 12 -8.83 5.67 -13.35
N SER A 13 -9.79 4.77 -13.62
CA SER A 13 -10.70 4.81 -14.79
C SER A 13 -11.57 6.07 -14.89
N ARG A 14 -11.67 6.84 -13.81
CA ARG A 14 -12.50 8.06 -13.77
C ARG A 14 -11.74 9.35 -14.12
N MET A 15 -10.41 9.32 -14.20
CA MET A 15 -9.61 10.56 -14.31
C MET A 15 -8.69 10.61 -15.52
N GLY A 16 -8.56 9.54 -16.30
CA GLY A 16 -7.68 9.51 -17.50
C GLY A 16 -6.17 9.59 -17.19
N ILE A 17 -5.78 9.97 -15.96
CA ILE A 17 -4.40 10.06 -15.52
C ILE A 17 -4.17 9.03 -14.39
N PRO A 18 -3.08 8.24 -14.44
CA PRO A 18 -2.75 7.33 -13.36
C PRO A 18 -2.51 8.09 -12.06
N LYS A 19 -3.22 7.71 -10.98
CA LYS A 19 -3.10 8.40 -9.68
C LYS A 19 -1.65 8.48 -9.18
N ALA A 20 -0.90 7.41 -9.33
CA ALA A 20 0.48 7.32 -8.85
C ALA A 20 1.41 8.42 -9.41
N THR A 21 1.12 8.90 -10.62
CA THR A 21 1.90 9.94 -11.32
C THR A 21 1.38 11.37 -11.12
N MET A 22 0.24 11.53 -10.41
CA MET A 22 -0.27 12.87 -10.09
C MET A 22 0.71 13.63 -9.20
N LEU A 23 0.89 14.93 -9.48
CA LEU A 23 1.81 15.79 -8.73
C LEU A 23 1.14 16.37 -7.49
N VAL A 24 1.82 16.25 -6.37
CA VAL A 24 1.51 16.92 -5.10
C VAL A 24 2.78 17.66 -4.68
N ALA A 25 2.69 18.96 -4.44
CA ALA A 25 3.84 19.81 -4.08
C ALA A 25 5.06 19.61 -5.01
N GLY A 26 4.82 19.45 -6.32
CA GLY A 26 5.88 19.32 -7.33
C GLY A 26 6.46 17.91 -7.52
N SER A 27 6.06 16.92 -6.72
CA SER A 27 6.51 15.53 -6.84
C SER A 27 5.33 14.58 -7.06
N GLN A 28 5.56 13.44 -7.72
CA GLN A 28 4.51 12.45 -7.92
C GLN A 28 4.09 11.82 -6.60
N MET A 29 2.80 11.49 -6.44
CA MET A 29 2.25 10.92 -5.21
C MET A 29 2.99 9.67 -4.73
N ILE A 30 3.36 8.79 -5.65
CA ILE A 30 4.11 7.58 -5.31
C ILE A 30 5.47 7.88 -4.68
N VAL A 31 6.11 8.98 -5.09
CA VAL A 31 7.42 9.41 -4.55
C VAL A 31 7.27 9.82 -3.08
N HIS A 32 6.23 10.58 -2.75
CA HIS A 32 5.94 10.95 -1.35
C HIS A 32 5.74 9.71 -0.47
N VAL A 33 4.93 8.74 -0.94
CA VAL A 33 4.68 7.50 -0.19
C VAL A 33 5.97 6.68 -0.05
N ALA A 34 6.77 6.58 -1.11
CA ALA A 34 8.04 5.85 -1.09
C ALA A 34 9.05 6.47 -0.09
N HIS A 35 9.16 7.80 -0.06
CA HIS A 35 10.00 8.49 0.93
C HIS A 35 9.50 8.27 2.35
N ALA A 36 8.19 8.41 2.61
CA ALA A 36 7.64 8.15 3.93
C ALA A 36 7.90 6.72 4.43
N LEU A 37 7.83 5.72 3.53
CA LEU A 37 8.19 4.34 3.85
C LEU A 37 9.68 4.20 4.19
N ARG A 38 10.56 4.88 3.44
CA ARG A 38 12.01 4.91 3.73
C ARG A 38 12.29 5.57 5.08
N ASP A 39 11.72 6.72 5.32
CA ASP A 39 11.83 7.46 6.59
C ASP A 39 11.31 6.61 7.75
N GLY A 40 10.24 5.82 7.52
CA GLY A 40 9.73 4.80 8.44
C GLY A 40 10.57 3.53 8.52
N GLY A 41 11.77 3.49 7.90
CA GLY A 41 12.75 2.41 8.01
C GLY A 41 12.47 1.19 7.11
N CYS A 42 11.62 1.31 6.09
CA CYS A 42 11.46 0.24 5.11
C CYS A 42 12.71 0.14 4.22
N THR A 43 13.34 -1.04 4.18
CA THR A 43 14.61 -1.26 3.50
C THR A 43 14.45 -1.75 2.06
N LYS A 44 13.30 -2.30 1.70
CA LYS A 44 12.97 -2.79 0.36
C LYS A 44 11.57 -2.35 -0.02
N LEU A 45 11.38 -1.79 -1.21
CA LEU A 45 10.09 -1.39 -1.73
C LEU A 45 9.68 -2.26 -2.91
N TYR A 46 8.51 -2.87 -2.80
CA TYR A 46 7.84 -3.55 -3.89
C TYR A 46 6.72 -2.66 -4.39
N ILE A 47 6.63 -2.47 -5.71
CA ILE A 47 5.63 -1.62 -6.34
C ILE A 47 4.71 -2.52 -7.16
N ALA A 48 3.49 -2.74 -6.69
CA ALA A 48 2.48 -3.46 -7.45
C ALA A 48 1.92 -2.55 -8.54
N VAL A 49 2.16 -2.90 -9.79
CA VAL A 49 1.71 -2.18 -10.98
C VAL A 49 0.81 -3.06 -11.83
N ARG A 50 -0.14 -2.45 -12.51
CA ARG A 50 -1.13 -3.13 -13.35
C ARG A 50 -0.52 -3.77 -14.60
N ASP A 51 0.43 -3.07 -15.24
CA ASP A 51 1.00 -3.45 -16.52
C ASP A 51 2.40 -2.86 -16.74
N GLY A 52 3.02 -3.26 -17.85
CA GLY A 52 4.35 -2.80 -18.24
C GLY A 52 4.43 -1.29 -18.53
N TYR A 53 3.35 -0.66 -18.99
CA TYR A 53 3.31 0.79 -19.22
C TYR A 53 3.42 1.55 -17.92
N GLN A 54 2.60 1.19 -16.93
CA GLN A 54 2.65 1.80 -15.61
C GLN A 54 4.03 1.59 -14.95
N ARG A 55 4.63 0.40 -15.14
CA ARG A 55 6.00 0.14 -14.67
C ARG A 55 6.99 1.12 -15.29
N MET A 56 6.92 1.36 -16.60
CA MET A 56 7.83 2.31 -17.28
C MET A 56 7.65 3.73 -16.77
N GLU A 57 6.40 4.20 -16.65
CA GLU A 57 6.10 5.53 -16.12
C GLU A 57 6.64 5.77 -14.71
N LEU A 58 6.57 4.76 -13.83
CA LEU A 58 6.98 4.90 -12.44
C LEU A 58 8.46 4.62 -12.21
N LYS A 59 9.13 3.91 -13.12
CA LYS A 59 10.54 3.55 -12.99
C LYS A 59 11.44 4.79 -12.90
N ASP A 60 11.22 5.76 -13.77
CA ASP A 60 12.03 6.98 -13.82
C ASP A 60 11.81 7.83 -12.56
N SER A 61 10.56 7.91 -12.10
CA SER A 61 10.17 8.67 -10.90
C SER A 61 10.82 8.14 -9.63
N LEU A 62 11.06 6.85 -9.56
CA LEU A 62 11.64 6.16 -8.40
C LEU A 62 13.12 5.79 -8.59
N SER A 63 13.76 6.22 -9.71
CA SER A 63 15.13 5.85 -10.06
C SER A 63 16.19 6.32 -9.06
N HIS A 64 15.89 7.37 -8.29
CA HIS A 64 16.76 7.89 -7.23
C HIS A 64 16.72 7.06 -5.94
N LEU A 65 15.78 6.10 -5.81
CA LEU A 65 15.68 5.19 -4.67
C LEU A 65 16.35 3.86 -5.00
N THR A 66 17.14 3.34 -4.05
CA THR A 66 17.72 2.01 -4.12
C THR A 66 16.70 0.94 -3.68
N ASP A 67 16.94 -0.33 -4.02
CA ASP A 67 16.12 -1.46 -3.56
C ASP A 67 14.61 -1.32 -3.85
N VAL A 68 14.28 -0.87 -5.05
CA VAL A 68 12.90 -0.81 -5.58
C VAL A 68 12.71 -1.91 -6.61
N GLU A 69 11.66 -2.70 -6.44
CA GLU A 69 11.29 -3.80 -7.33
C GLU A 69 9.83 -3.70 -7.75
N PHE A 70 9.56 -3.89 -9.05
CA PHE A 70 8.21 -3.82 -9.59
C PHE A 70 7.60 -5.22 -9.69
N ILE A 71 6.39 -5.36 -9.17
CA ILE A 71 5.57 -6.57 -9.25
C ILE A 71 4.42 -6.30 -10.20
N LEU A 72 4.30 -7.11 -11.26
CA LEU A 72 3.13 -7.04 -12.14
C LEU A 72 1.94 -7.69 -11.44
N ASP A 73 0.87 -6.92 -11.29
CA ASP A 73 -0.42 -7.40 -10.79
C ASP A 73 -1.12 -8.22 -11.88
N GLY A 74 -0.65 -9.45 -12.09
CA GLY A 74 -1.11 -10.36 -13.16
C GLY A 74 -2.56 -10.86 -13.01
N GLY A 75 -3.37 -10.24 -12.16
CA GLY A 75 -4.74 -10.66 -11.89
C GLY A 75 -5.68 -10.44 -13.07
N VAL A 76 -6.33 -11.50 -13.52
CA VAL A 76 -7.44 -11.46 -14.50
C VAL A 76 -8.63 -10.69 -13.91
N GLU A 77 -8.79 -10.71 -12.59
CA GLU A 77 -9.86 -10.04 -11.88
C GLU A 77 -9.45 -8.60 -11.51
N ARG A 78 -10.17 -7.62 -12.02
CA ARG A 78 -9.91 -6.17 -11.81
C ARG A 78 -10.45 -5.64 -10.48
N SER A 79 -10.23 -6.34 -9.38
CA SER A 79 -10.61 -5.86 -8.05
C SER A 79 -9.36 -5.50 -7.23
N ALA A 80 -9.47 -4.49 -6.36
CA ALA A 80 -8.38 -4.12 -5.45
C ALA A 80 -7.94 -5.30 -4.56
N LYS A 81 -8.89 -6.17 -4.16
CA LYS A 81 -8.62 -7.38 -3.37
C LYS A 81 -7.80 -8.40 -4.17
N ALA A 82 -8.13 -8.62 -5.45
CA ALA A 82 -7.39 -9.53 -6.31
C ALA A 82 -5.95 -9.05 -6.54
N GLY A 83 -5.75 -7.75 -6.80
CA GLY A 83 -4.43 -7.17 -6.94
C GLY A 83 -3.58 -7.31 -5.68
N ILE A 84 -4.15 -7.08 -4.50
CA ILE A 84 -3.45 -7.29 -3.23
C ILE A 84 -3.10 -8.77 -3.05
N LYS A 85 -4.05 -9.69 -3.31
CA LYS A 85 -3.78 -11.13 -3.21
C LYS A 85 -2.62 -11.55 -4.11
N SER A 86 -2.66 -11.17 -5.38
CA SER A 86 -1.60 -11.48 -6.35
C SER A 86 -0.23 -10.95 -5.91
N ALA A 87 -0.17 -9.69 -5.48
CA ALA A 87 1.07 -9.10 -5.02
C ALA A 87 1.62 -9.78 -3.74
N LEU A 88 0.75 -10.13 -2.79
CA LEU A 88 1.15 -10.87 -1.59
C LEU A 88 1.63 -12.28 -1.91
N GLN A 89 1.01 -12.98 -2.88
CA GLN A 89 1.46 -14.30 -3.34
C GLN A 89 2.87 -14.25 -3.93
N ILE A 90 3.17 -13.20 -4.71
CA ILE A 90 4.53 -12.99 -5.24
C ILE A 90 5.51 -12.73 -4.08
N CYS A 91 5.16 -11.87 -3.13
CA CYS A 91 5.98 -11.62 -1.95
C CYS A 91 6.22 -12.89 -1.12
N GLN A 92 5.19 -13.74 -0.97
CA GLN A 92 5.29 -15.05 -0.32
C GLN A 92 6.28 -15.96 -1.05
N SER A 93 6.18 -16.05 -2.38
CA SER A 93 7.04 -16.94 -3.19
C SER A 93 8.54 -16.60 -3.12
N ILE A 94 8.87 -15.35 -2.80
CA ILE A 94 10.25 -14.88 -2.59
C ILE A 94 10.63 -14.83 -1.10
N GLY A 95 9.84 -15.46 -0.24
CA GLY A 95 10.17 -15.69 1.17
C GLY A 95 9.97 -14.49 2.10
N ILE A 96 9.11 -13.56 1.77
CA ILE A 96 8.78 -12.42 2.64
C ILE A 96 7.67 -12.86 3.63
N PRO A 97 7.95 -12.90 4.95
CA PRO A 97 6.95 -13.34 5.92
C PRO A 97 5.97 -12.21 6.33
N ARG A 98 6.46 -10.96 6.33
CA ARG A 98 5.71 -9.81 6.83
C ARG A 98 6.01 -8.57 6.00
N ILE A 99 4.99 -7.78 5.65
CA ILE A 99 5.13 -6.64 4.76
C ILE A 99 4.24 -5.48 5.17
N GLN A 100 4.76 -4.25 5.02
CA GLN A 100 4.00 -3.03 5.16
C GLN A 100 3.24 -2.73 3.87
N LEU A 101 1.92 -2.61 3.94
CA LEU A 101 1.10 -2.15 2.82
C LEU A 101 1.06 -0.62 2.80
N ALA A 102 1.04 -0.02 1.60
CA ALA A 102 0.80 1.40 1.41
C ALA A 102 0.08 1.65 0.08
N PRO A 103 -1.02 2.41 0.02
CA PRO A 103 -1.60 2.86 -1.24
C PRO A 103 -0.80 4.04 -1.78
N CYS A 104 -0.73 4.20 -3.10
CA CYS A 104 0.00 5.31 -3.72
C CYS A 104 -0.70 6.68 -3.61
N ASP A 105 -1.93 6.72 -3.13
CA ASP A 105 -2.79 7.91 -3.09
C ASP A 105 -2.90 8.60 -1.71
N THR A 106 -1.95 8.32 -0.81
CA THR A 106 -1.82 8.97 0.51
C THR A 106 -0.51 9.77 0.62
N PRO A 107 -0.32 10.84 -0.17
CA PRO A 107 0.99 11.50 -0.29
C PRO A 107 1.45 12.24 0.98
N TRP A 108 0.58 12.47 1.96
CA TRP A 108 0.91 13.15 3.21
C TRP A 108 1.25 12.20 4.36
N ILE A 109 1.27 10.87 4.11
CA ILE A 109 1.61 9.89 5.14
C ILE A 109 3.03 10.13 5.67
N GLN A 110 3.24 9.91 6.96
CA GLN A 110 4.50 10.18 7.63
C GLN A 110 5.22 8.90 8.03
N GLY A 111 6.55 8.89 7.96
CA GLY A 111 7.38 7.73 8.28
C GLY A 111 7.15 7.20 9.70
N ARG A 112 6.99 8.09 10.69
CA ARG A 112 6.69 7.73 12.08
C ARG A 112 5.44 6.85 12.25
N MET A 113 4.48 6.94 11.34
CA MET A 113 3.30 6.06 11.35
C MET A 113 3.74 4.61 11.15
N PHE A 114 4.59 4.35 10.17
CA PHE A 114 5.09 3.01 9.86
C PHE A 114 6.00 2.46 10.96
N GLU A 115 6.84 3.31 11.59
CA GLU A 115 7.66 2.93 12.74
C GLU A 115 6.79 2.42 13.88
N ARG A 116 5.74 3.17 14.21
CA ARG A 116 4.84 2.81 15.29
C ARG A 116 4.07 1.51 15.07
N LEU A 117 3.71 1.18 13.81
CA LEU A 117 3.08 -0.11 13.51
C LEU A 117 4.03 -1.29 13.75
N ARG A 118 5.34 -1.10 13.55
CA ARG A 118 6.35 -2.15 13.74
C ARG A 118 6.59 -2.53 15.20
N GLU A 119 6.25 -1.66 16.14
CA GLU A 119 6.37 -1.95 17.58
C GLU A 119 5.43 -3.09 17.99
N GLU A 120 4.37 -3.31 17.21
CA GLU A 120 3.36 -4.34 17.47
C GLU A 120 3.73 -5.67 16.80
N ARG A 121 3.44 -6.79 17.51
CA ARG A 121 3.85 -8.14 17.09
C ARG A 121 2.70 -9.03 16.62
N LEU A 122 1.49 -8.48 16.48
CA LEU A 122 0.37 -9.26 15.97
C LEU A 122 0.43 -9.43 14.45
N ALA A 123 -0.20 -10.48 13.96
CA ALA A 123 -0.19 -10.85 12.53
C ALA A 123 -0.69 -9.72 11.62
N VAL A 124 -1.62 -8.91 12.12
CA VAL A 124 -2.13 -7.73 11.41
C VAL A 124 -2.13 -6.53 12.36
N VAL A 125 -1.52 -5.42 11.92
CA VAL A 125 -1.54 -4.14 12.64
C VAL A 125 -2.15 -3.08 11.74
N ILE A 126 -3.28 -2.51 12.15
CA ILE A 126 -4.07 -1.58 11.33
C ILE A 126 -4.02 -0.19 11.95
N PRO A 127 -3.53 0.83 11.25
CA PRO A 127 -3.64 2.21 11.72
C PRO A 127 -5.09 2.67 11.65
N ARG A 128 -5.47 3.48 12.63
CA ARG A 128 -6.77 4.15 12.68
C ARG A 128 -6.59 5.62 13.03
N ALA A 129 -7.21 6.49 12.24
CA ALA A 129 -7.47 7.86 12.63
C ALA A 129 -8.98 7.98 12.93
N VAL A 130 -9.79 8.57 12.06
CA VAL A 130 -11.26 8.51 12.19
C VAL A 130 -11.77 7.10 11.81
N GLN A 131 -11.12 6.48 10.83
CA GLN A 131 -11.49 5.17 10.30
C GLN A 131 -10.28 4.25 10.22
N PHE A 132 -10.53 2.93 10.18
CA PHE A 132 -9.51 1.94 9.88
C PHE A 132 -8.91 2.17 8.48
N GLN A 133 -7.59 2.06 8.39
CA GLN A 133 -6.84 2.23 7.15
C GLN A 133 -6.23 0.88 6.71
N PRO A 134 -7.03 -0.04 6.16
CA PRO A 134 -6.59 -1.41 5.88
C PRO A 134 -5.49 -1.49 4.82
N LEU A 135 -5.39 -0.52 3.91
CA LEU A 135 -4.34 -0.44 2.90
C LEU A 135 -3.00 0.11 3.44
N LEU A 136 -2.99 0.59 4.69
CA LEU A 136 -1.79 1.02 5.41
C LEU A 136 -1.39 0.02 6.51
N ALA A 137 -1.97 -1.18 6.50
CA ALA A 137 -1.71 -2.19 7.52
C ALA A 137 -0.31 -2.83 7.35
N LEU A 138 0.29 -3.20 8.47
CA LEU A 138 1.42 -4.13 8.52
C LEU A 138 0.85 -5.55 8.67
N VAL A 139 1.23 -6.48 7.79
CA VAL A 139 0.59 -7.78 7.69
C VAL A 139 1.58 -8.95 7.62
N GLU A 140 1.27 -10.05 8.29
CA GLU A 140 1.89 -11.35 8.02
C GLU A 140 1.23 -11.97 6.79
N ILE A 141 2.04 -12.28 5.79
CA ILE A 141 1.55 -12.62 4.44
C ILE A 141 0.75 -13.91 4.46
N ASP A 142 1.25 -14.97 5.07
CA ASP A 142 0.58 -16.28 5.09
C ASP A 142 -0.79 -16.21 5.77
N VAL A 143 -0.86 -15.48 6.89
CA VAL A 143 -2.09 -15.30 7.65
C VAL A 143 -3.14 -14.54 6.84
N VAL A 144 -2.72 -13.47 6.16
CA VAL A 144 -3.65 -12.65 5.37
C VAL A 144 -4.07 -13.34 4.08
N LEU A 145 -3.16 -14.05 3.40
CA LEU A 145 -3.52 -14.83 2.21
C LEU A 145 -4.57 -15.90 2.53
N LYS A 146 -4.38 -16.65 3.62
CA LYS A 146 -5.37 -17.64 4.08
C LYS A 146 -6.71 -16.97 4.37
N ALA A 147 -6.72 -15.85 5.07
CA ALA A 147 -7.96 -15.12 5.37
C ALA A 147 -8.65 -14.60 4.10
N ILE A 148 -7.90 -14.18 3.06
CA ILE A 148 -8.46 -13.79 1.77
C ILE A 148 -9.09 -14.99 1.05
N GLU A 149 -8.49 -16.17 1.13
CA GLU A 149 -8.99 -17.41 0.51
C GLU A 149 -10.28 -17.90 1.14
N GLU A 150 -10.39 -17.79 2.46
CA GLU A 150 -11.58 -18.17 3.23
C GLU A 150 -12.71 -17.12 3.14
N ALA A 151 -12.40 -15.91 2.67
CA ALA A 151 -13.36 -14.81 2.62
C ALA A 151 -14.39 -14.96 1.49
N LYS A 152 -15.58 -14.45 1.72
CA LYS A 152 -16.60 -14.35 0.66
C LYS A 152 -16.19 -13.33 -0.41
N PRO A 153 -16.66 -13.49 -1.66
CA PRO A 153 -16.33 -12.53 -2.74
C PRO A 153 -16.62 -11.06 -2.40
N ARG A 154 -17.71 -10.81 -1.64
CA ARG A 154 -18.15 -9.46 -1.24
C ARG A 154 -17.46 -8.90 0.00
N ASP A 155 -16.63 -9.67 0.70
CA ASP A 155 -15.95 -9.18 1.90
C ASP A 155 -14.90 -8.16 1.52
N SER A 156 -14.94 -7.01 2.21
CA SER A 156 -13.93 -5.96 2.06
C SER A 156 -12.63 -6.36 2.76
N LEU A 157 -11.49 -5.82 2.29
CA LEU A 157 -10.21 -6.03 2.96
C LEU A 157 -10.27 -5.69 4.46
N LYS A 158 -10.94 -4.60 4.83
CA LYS A 158 -11.17 -4.22 6.23
C LYS A 158 -11.83 -5.34 7.05
N ARG A 159 -12.82 -6.02 6.47
CA ARG A 159 -13.50 -7.14 7.13
C ARG A 159 -12.56 -8.33 7.25
N ILE A 160 -11.87 -8.68 6.18
CA ILE A 160 -10.94 -9.81 6.12
C ILE A 160 -9.81 -9.65 7.16
N LEU A 161 -9.14 -8.49 7.21
CA LEU A 161 -8.06 -8.24 8.18
C LEU A 161 -8.51 -8.30 9.64
N ARG A 162 -9.81 -8.25 9.91
CA ARG A 162 -10.38 -8.36 11.26
C ARG A 162 -10.85 -9.76 11.62
N THR A 163 -10.74 -10.74 10.72
CA THR A 163 -11.03 -12.16 11.02
C THR A 163 -9.83 -12.90 11.61
N VAL A 164 -8.66 -12.29 11.58
CA VAL A 164 -7.41 -12.84 12.13
C VAL A 164 -6.96 -12.02 13.35
N PRO A 165 -6.01 -12.48 14.15
CA PRO A 165 -5.47 -11.69 15.26
C PRO A 165 -4.92 -10.35 14.76
N TYR A 166 -5.54 -9.25 15.20
CA TYR A 166 -5.15 -7.90 14.79
C TYR A 166 -5.01 -6.93 15.97
N LYS A 167 -4.20 -5.91 15.77
CA LYS A 167 -4.06 -4.75 16.65
C LYS A 167 -4.47 -3.50 15.91
N VAL A 168 -5.10 -2.58 16.60
CA VAL A 168 -5.36 -1.22 16.11
C VAL A 168 -4.40 -0.27 16.79
N VAL A 169 -3.76 0.59 15.99
CA VAL A 169 -2.92 1.69 16.49
C VAL A 169 -3.60 3.00 16.10
N ASP A 170 -3.94 3.80 17.11
CA ASP A 170 -4.62 5.08 16.93
C ASP A 170 -3.65 6.22 16.66
N PHE A 171 -4.06 7.14 15.77
CA PHE A 171 -3.32 8.34 15.39
C PHE A 171 -4.23 9.56 15.45
N GLU A 172 -3.75 10.62 16.07
CA GLU A 172 -4.47 11.90 16.21
C GLU A 172 -4.40 12.75 14.95
N ASP A 173 -3.24 12.71 14.24
CA ASP A 173 -3.06 13.44 12.98
C ASP A 173 -3.82 12.77 11.84
N ILE A 174 -5.06 13.22 11.63
CA ILE A 174 -5.95 12.71 10.59
C ILE A 174 -5.52 13.15 9.18
N GLN A 175 -4.78 14.26 9.06
CA GLN A 175 -4.42 14.85 7.76
C GLN A 175 -3.47 13.95 6.98
N GLN A 176 -2.58 13.24 7.66
CA GLN A 176 -1.66 12.30 7.00
C GLN A 176 -2.39 11.15 6.27
N PHE A 177 -3.64 10.85 6.65
CA PHE A 177 -4.43 9.75 6.05
C PHE A 177 -5.34 10.21 4.91
N ARG A 178 -5.27 11.47 4.50
CA ARG A 178 -6.07 11.97 3.37
C ARG A 178 -5.66 11.27 2.07
N ASN A 179 -6.67 10.76 1.36
CA ASN A 179 -6.49 10.22 0.02
C ASN A 179 -6.68 11.31 -1.03
N VAL A 180 -5.86 11.29 -2.06
CA VAL A 180 -6.08 12.08 -3.28
C VAL A 180 -6.85 11.23 -4.28
N ASN A 181 -8.11 11.57 -4.51
CA ASN A 181 -8.97 10.92 -5.48
C ASN A 181 -9.19 11.74 -6.74
N SER A 182 -8.91 13.04 -6.68
CA SER A 182 -9.05 13.99 -7.78
C SER A 182 -8.05 15.14 -7.63
N PRO A 183 -7.75 15.92 -8.70
CA PRO A 183 -6.92 17.12 -8.61
C PRO A 183 -7.42 18.15 -7.60
N ARG A 184 -8.73 18.16 -7.31
CA ARG A 184 -9.33 19.08 -6.31
C ARG A 184 -8.90 18.77 -4.89
N ASP A 185 -8.52 17.52 -4.59
CA ASP A 185 -8.08 17.10 -3.26
C ASP A 185 -6.67 17.62 -2.92
N ILE A 186 -5.94 18.15 -3.91
CA ILE A 186 -4.55 18.65 -3.77
C ILE A 186 -4.52 20.09 -3.30
N GLY A 187 -5.56 20.88 -3.58
CA GLY A 187 -5.60 22.34 -3.36
C GLY A 187 -6.29 22.79 -2.06
N GLY A 188 -6.48 21.88 -1.09
CA GLY A 188 -7.12 22.16 0.20
C GLY A 188 -6.16 22.18 1.38
#